data_16ff23ad67cbd476a16128fe6d89073f
#
_entry.id   16ff23ad67cbd476a16128fe6d89073f
#
_cell.length_a   1.000
_cell.length_b   1.000
_cell.length_c   1.000
_cell.angle_alpha   90.00
_cell.angle_beta   90.00
_cell.angle_gamma   90.00
#
_symmetry.space_group_name_H-M   'P 1'
#
loop_
_entity.id
_entity.type
_entity.pdbx_description
1 polymer ?
#
loop_
_entity_poly.entity_id
_entity_poly.type
_entity_poly.pdbx_seq_one_letter_code
_entity_poly.pdbx_strand_id
1 'polypeptide(L)'
;MNIEKKILIALGLFLLTGYLKAQNFGGNPAAIKWKQFNNATTRVIFPLGLDSQARRINAINQLLEKNTAYSIGGKQQKWAILLLNQTTISNGIARMAPILSEFYMTPNQDNFSSGSLRWDDNLIIHENRHIQQYSNFKSGLTKVFSFFLGQEGQLLANGMAIPDYFFEGDAVWQETLVSSQGRGRLPSFFNGTKALSIENKKYSWMKLRSGSYRDYTPDHYELGYQLVAYGYEKYGEDFWRKVTQDAVQFKGIFFSYKKAIEKYTGISYQQFRENAMKLFAKKAFPSSPNDPLANHYFTASKKHQVVDYLFPNYISDDTLIVTKKSNQLISGFYWIVKGEEKKIQSKKIVIDDYYSYKNGMIVYASYQSDLRWGNSNYSNIQLLNIHTNQERQISFKTKYFSPDINESGSEILAVTFNPNGTNYLHRINTNTGELIKEIPNTENYFYTQPKYIDSNTAISAVRNSAGEMSLVKVNLTNGANEIITPFSLNVIGYPFIKGDTVYFSAMNNNTDKIFAVSLLNKKIFQLTNNINGVYQPSINNKNELLFTAFSAEGSRLVKMALASSNWNEINPKEFTQPASLYNLSSLQAKGADLLKAAIPNSDTITTYKKSLHLFNFHSWRPELAD
;
A
#
# COMPACT_ATOMS: atom_id res chain seq x y z
N MET A 1 39.20 51.29 -4.27
CA MET A 1 39.23 49.96 -3.63
C MET A 1 40.11 49.06 -4.48
N ASN A 2 41.27 48.66 -3.94
CA ASN A 2 42.28 47.92 -4.67
C ASN A 2 41.74 46.58 -5.15
N ILE A 3 42.22 46.11 -6.30
CA ILE A 3 41.81 44.82 -6.93
C ILE A 3 41.87 43.65 -5.93
N GLU A 4 42.90 43.64 -5.06
CA GLU A 4 43.06 42.64 -4.00
C GLU A 4 41.89 42.61 -3.00
N LYS A 5 41.35 43.77 -2.60
CA LYS A 5 40.17 43.84 -1.72
C LYS A 5 38.90 43.35 -2.43
N LYS A 6 38.78 43.58 -3.74
CA LYS A 6 37.63 43.04 -4.53
C LYS A 6 37.71 41.53 -4.67
N ILE A 7 38.90 40.98 -4.86
CA ILE A 7 39.12 39.52 -4.92
C ILE A 7 38.84 38.87 -3.56
N LEU A 8 39.31 39.45 -2.45
CA LEU A 8 39.03 38.95 -1.11
C LEU A 8 37.53 39.01 -0.75
N ILE A 9 36.82 40.04 -1.15
CA ILE A 9 35.37 40.14 -0.96
C ILE A 9 34.63 39.13 -1.83
N ALA A 10 35.06 38.94 -3.09
CA ALA A 10 34.47 37.92 -3.98
C ALA A 10 34.74 36.51 -3.47
N LEU A 11 35.93 36.20 -2.96
CA LEU A 11 36.27 34.94 -2.32
C LEU A 11 35.47 34.69 -1.04
N GLY A 12 35.29 35.71 -0.22
CA GLY A 12 34.46 35.68 0.98
C GLY A 12 32.99 35.45 0.67
N LEU A 13 32.45 36.09 -0.37
CA LEU A 13 31.09 35.85 -0.86
C LEU A 13 30.93 34.46 -1.46
N PHE A 14 31.93 33.94 -2.17
CA PHE A 14 31.93 32.58 -2.74
C PHE A 14 31.99 31.52 -1.64
N LEU A 15 32.74 31.76 -0.57
CA LEU A 15 32.77 30.88 0.61
C LEU A 15 31.43 30.91 1.38
N LEU A 16 30.75 32.06 1.45
CA LEU A 16 29.44 32.22 2.08
C LEU A 16 28.31 31.51 1.30
N THR A 17 28.36 31.51 -0.04
CA THR A 17 27.36 30.83 -0.86
C THR A 17 27.45 29.31 -0.74
N GLY A 18 28.62 28.75 -0.40
CA GLY A 18 28.79 27.31 -0.09
C GLY A 18 28.02 26.85 1.16
N TYR A 19 27.69 27.77 2.09
CA TYR A 19 26.96 27.47 3.33
C TYR A 19 25.43 27.66 3.22
N LEU A 20 24.92 28.15 2.10
CA LEU A 20 23.49 28.41 1.91
C LEU A 20 22.73 27.28 1.19
N LYS A 21 23.36 26.13 0.96
CA LYS A 21 22.60 24.92 0.58
C LYS A 21 21.82 24.49 1.81
N ALA A 22 20.50 24.43 1.70
CA ALA A 22 19.65 23.79 2.68
C ALA A 22 20.22 22.37 2.91
N GLN A 23 20.93 22.17 4.00
CA GLN A 23 21.56 20.90 4.31
C GLN A 23 20.48 19.92 4.70
N ASN A 24 20.32 18.85 3.93
CA ASN A 24 19.74 17.63 4.46
C ASN A 24 20.70 17.12 5.55
N PHE A 25 20.35 17.34 6.80
CA PHE A 25 21.20 17.05 7.97
C PHE A 25 21.47 15.55 8.18
N GLY A 26 20.93 14.67 7.34
CA GLY A 26 21.10 13.22 7.38
C GLY A 26 19.77 12.47 7.40
N GLY A 27 19.81 11.20 7.04
CA GLY A 27 18.62 10.36 6.99
C GLY A 27 18.08 10.03 8.37
N ASN A 28 18.96 9.73 9.34
CA ASN A 28 18.58 9.19 10.65
C ASN A 28 19.31 9.88 11.80
N PRO A 29 18.66 10.03 12.99
CA PRO A 29 19.31 10.54 14.18
C PRO A 29 20.60 9.77 14.53
N ALA A 30 21.65 10.50 14.91
CA ALA A 30 22.96 9.91 15.25
C ALA A 30 22.87 8.97 16.47
N ALA A 31 21.94 9.22 17.39
CA ALA A 31 21.71 8.44 18.61
C ALA A 31 21.18 7.02 18.35
N ILE A 32 20.67 6.72 17.15
CA ILE A 32 20.15 5.39 16.84
C ILE A 32 21.29 4.39 16.86
N LYS A 33 21.15 3.36 17.70
CA LYS A 33 22.07 2.22 17.78
C LYS A 33 21.66 1.18 16.76
N TRP A 34 22.59 0.79 15.88
CA TRP A 34 22.36 -0.12 14.77
C TRP A 34 22.97 -1.49 15.04
N LYS A 35 22.22 -2.53 14.71
CA LYS A 35 22.61 -3.93 14.69
C LYS A 35 22.61 -4.46 13.27
N GLN A 36 23.18 -5.63 13.07
CA GLN A 36 23.16 -6.31 11.76
C GLN A 36 23.21 -7.83 11.89
N PHE A 37 22.62 -8.48 10.88
CA PHE A 37 23.03 -9.79 10.38
C PHE A 37 23.92 -9.57 9.16
N ASN A 38 24.90 -10.42 8.97
CA ASN A 38 25.76 -10.36 7.79
C ASN A 38 26.17 -11.79 7.42
N ASN A 39 25.51 -12.35 6.42
CA ASN A 39 25.79 -13.69 5.88
C ASN A 39 26.28 -13.61 4.43
N ALA A 40 26.34 -14.75 3.75
CA ALA A 40 26.86 -14.85 2.38
C ALA A 40 26.05 -14.03 1.37
N THR A 41 24.71 -13.97 1.52
CA THR A 41 23.79 -13.42 0.53
C THR A 41 23.17 -12.09 0.93
N THR A 42 23.15 -11.77 2.26
CA THR A 42 22.42 -10.60 2.75
C THR A 42 23.14 -9.95 3.92
N ARG A 43 23.03 -8.63 3.99
CA ARG A 43 23.30 -7.83 5.18
C ARG A 43 22.02 -7.12 5.60
N VAL A 44 21.39 -7.52 6.69
CA VAL A 44 20.24 -6.82 7.26
C VAL A 44 20.73 -5.88 8.35
N ILE A 45 20.51 -4.58 8.18
CA ILE A 45 20.91 -3.51 9.11
C ILE A 45 19.63 -2.94 9.72
N PHE A 46 19.55 -2.90 11.04
CA PHE A 46 18.33 -2.51 11.74
C PHE A 46 18.61 -1.78 13.07
N PRO A 47 17.71 -0.88 13.50
CA PRO A 47 17.81 -0.24 14.80
C PRO A 47 17.56 -1.23 15.94
N LEU A 48 18.12 -0.94 17.11
CA LEU A 48 17.83 -1.68 18.33
C LEU A 48 16.32 -1.76 18.57
N GLY A 49 15.81 -2.96 18.89
CA GLY A 49 14.38 -3.23 19.12
C GLY A 49 13.64 -3.91 17.97
N LEU A 50 14.23 -4.00 16.77
CA LEU A 50 13.65 -4.71 15.63
C LEU A 50 14.27 -6.11 15.40
N ASP A 51 14.80 -6.74 16.44
CA ASP A 51 15.50 -8.02 16.33
C ASP A 51 14.59 -9.14 15.76
N SER A 52 13.32 -9.18 16.15
CA SER A 52 12.34 -10.19 15.69
C SER A 52 12.01 -10.02 14.20
N GLN A 53 11.69 -8.79 13.78
CA GLN A 53 11.37 -8.45 12.39
C GLN A 53 12.58 -8.69 11.49
N ALA A 54 13.77 -8.28 11.93
CA ALA A 54 15.00 -8.50 11.18
C ALA A 54 15.32 -10.00 10.99
N ARG A 55 15.10 -10.84 12.02
CA ARG A 55 15.24 -12.31 11.91
C ARG A 55 14.28 -12.88 10.88
N ARG A 56 13.00 -12.48 10.96
CA ARG A 56 11.98 -12.94 10.02
C ARG A 56 12.30 -12.55 8.57
N ILE A 57 12.65 -11.29 8.33
CA ILE A 57 13.07 -10.78 7.01
C ILE A 57 14.25 -11.58 6.46
N ASN A 58 15.29 -11.80 7.28
CA ASN A 58 16.46 -12.56 6.88
C ASN A 58 16.14 -14.01 6.53
N ALA A 59 15.29 -14.67 7.32
CA ALA A 59 14.90 -16.06 7.09
C ALA A 59 14.06 -16.20 5.81
N ILE A 60 13.08 -15.31 5.59
CA ILE A 60 12.28 -15.32 4.36
C ILE A 60 13.17 -15.04 3.15
N ASN A 61 14.15 -14.11 3.24
CA ASN A 61 15.09 -13.86 2.16
C ASN A 61 15.86 -15.13 1.74
N GLN A 62 16.33 -15.92 2.70
CA GLN A 62 17.04 -17.18 2.41
C GLN A 62 16.14 -18.22 1.72
N LEU A 63 14.86 -18.28 2.13
CA LEU A 63 13.87 -19.16 1.49
C LEU A 63 13.57 -18.73 0.05
N LEU A 64 13.38 -17.42 -0.18
CA LEU A 64 13.12 -16.85 -1.51
C LEU A 64 14.28 -17.08 -2.46
N GLU A 65 15.52 -16.84 -2.02
CA GLU A 65 16.73 -17.08 -2.81
C GLU A 65 16.76 -18.51 -3.34
N LYS A 66 16.51 -19.49 -2.47
CA LYS A 66 16.53 -20.91 -2.82
C LYS A 66 15.39 -21.31 -3.76
N ASN A 67 14.19 -20.75 -3.56
CA ASN A 67 12.96 -21.30 -4.15
C ASN A 67 12.41 -20.49 -5.32
N THR A 68 12.82 -19.23 -5.54
CA THR A 68 12.15 -18.36 -6.54
C THR A 68 13.10 -17.80 -7.63
N ALA A 69 14.39 -17.72 -7.37
CA ALA A 69 15.34 -17.12 -8.31
C ALA A 69 15.39 -17.81 -9.68
N TYR A 70 15.08 -19.10 -9.75
CA TYR A 70 15.13 -19.90 -10.99
C TYR A 70 14.21 -19.35 -12.10
N SER A 71 13.07 -18.78 -11.75
CA SER A 71 12.07 -18.29 -12.71
C SER A 71 12.54 -17.06 -13.50
N ILE A 72 13.61 -16.39 -13.06
CA ILE A 72 14.21 -15.21 -13.72
C ILE A 72 15.69 -15.41 -14.08
N GLY A 73 16.34 -16.52 -13.66
CA GLY A 73 17.71 -16.84 -14.07
C GLY A 73 18.57 -17.56 -13.02
N GLY A 74 18.12 -17.72 -11.80
CA GLY A 74 18.74 -18.56 -10.77
C GLY A 74 19.88 -17.92 -9.97
N LYS A 75 20.15 -16.61 -10.13
CA LYS A 75 21.20 -15.89 -9.40
C LYS A 75 20.59 -14.89 -8.42
N GLN A 76 21.21 -14.77 -7.25
CA GLN A 76 20.98 -13.68 -6.32
C GLN A 76 22.32 -13.20 -5.78
N GLN A 77 22.66 -11.93 -6.03
CA GLN A 77 23.86 -11.33 -5.49
C GLN A 77 23.64 -10.87 -4.06
N LYS A 78 24.74 -10.70 -3.32
CA LYS A 78 24.68 -10.14 -1.97
C LYS A 78 24.17 -8.71 -2.01
N TRP A 79 23.25 -8.38 -1.09
CA TRP A 79 22.63 -7.07 -0.98
C TRP A 79 22.45 -6.64 0.48
N ALA A 80 22.21 -5.35 0.68
CA ALA A 80 21.91 -4.78 1.98
C ALA A 80 20.42 -4.47 2.12
N ILE A 81 19.85 -4.75 3.29
CA ILE A 81 18.49 -4.37 3.69
C ILE A 81 18.62 -3.43 4.89
N LEU A 82 18.08 -2.23 4.77
CA LEU A 82 18.06 -1.23 5.82
C LEU A 82 16.64 -1.08 6.37
N LEU A 83 16.42 -1.41 7.64
CA LEU A 83 15.12 -1.23 8.29
C LEU A 83 15.03 0.17 8.90
N LEU A 84 14.00 0.93 8.52
CA LEU A 84 13.75 2.30 8.93
C LEU A 84 12.48 2.36 9.78
N ASN A 85 12.61 2.65 11.08
CA ASN A 85 11.50 2.62 12.04
C ASN A 85 11.08 4.00 12.57
N GLN A 86 11.66 5.09 12.05
CA GLN A 86 11.34 6.45 12.48
C GLN A 86 10.31 7.14 11.57
N THR A 87 9.92 6.50 10.49
CA THR A 87 8.95 7.02 9.53
C THR A 87 7.52 6.64 9.92
N THR A 88 6.54 7.40 9.40
CA THR A 88 5.11 7.06 9.39
C THR A 88 4.64 6.68 7.98
N ILE A 89 5.54 6.70 7.00
CA ILE A 89 5.27 6.31 5.62
C ILE A 89 5.46 4.79 5.50
N SER A 90 4.55 4.14 4.82
CA SER A 90 4.61 2.71 4.48
C SER A 90 5.18 2.58 3.07
N ASN A 91 6.42 2.12 2.94
CA ASN A 91 7.08 1.95 1.65
C ASN A 91 8.22 0.92 1.70
N GLY A 92 8.58 0.35 0.55
CA GLY A 92 9.82 -0.36 0.30
C GLY A 92 10.48 0.21 -0.96
N ILE A 93 11.81 0.19 -1.01
CA ILE A 93 12.54 0.67 -2.18
C ILE A 93 13.75 -0.23 -2.39
N ALA A 94 13.79 -0.97 -3.51
CA ALA A 94 15.00 -1.62 -3.97
C ALA A 94 15.76 -0.71 -4.93
N ARG A 95 17.02 -0.43 -4.61
CA ARG A 95 17.94 0.34 -5.46
C ARG A 95 18.99 -0.57 -6.07
N MET A 96 19.31 -0.31 -7.34
CA MET A 96 20.41 -1.00 -8.00
C MET A 96 21.76 -0.29 -7.79
N ALA A 97 21.77 1.01 -7.61
CA ALA A 97 22.99 1.80 -7.49
C ALA A 97 22.94 2.74 -6.27
N PRO A 98 23.50 2.35 -5.11
CA PRO A 98 24.04 1.02 -4.77
C PRO A 98 22.95 -0.03 -4.58
N ILE A 99 23.33 -1.32 -4.70
CA ILE A 99 22.38 -2.42 -4.46
C ILE A 99 22.06 -2.52 -2.99
N LEU A 100 20.90 -1.99 -2.64
CA LEU A 100 20.34 -2.04 -1.30
C LEU A 100 18.81 -1.87 -1.35
N SER A 101 18.12 -2.30 -0.31
CA SER A 101 16.73 -1.92 -0.10
C SER A 101 16.52 -1.22 1.23
N GLU A 102 15.63 -0.25 1.22
CA GLU A 102 15.16 0.48 2.40
C GLU A 102 13.73 0.04 2.70
N PHE A 103 13.53 -0.53 3.89
CA PHE A 103 12.24 -0.99 4.37
C PHE A 103 11.71 -0.02 5.41
N TYR A 104 10.65 0.71 5.08
CA TYR A 104 9.95 1.58 6.00
C TYR A 104 8.99 0.73 6.83
N MET A 105 9.32 0.54 8.11
CA MET A 105 8.71 -0.50 8.95
C MET A 105 7.31 -0.18 9.47
N THR A 106 6.77 1.00 9.20
CA THR A 106 5.39 1.34 9.53
C THR A 106 4.43 0.68 8.54
N PRO A 107 3.52 -0.20 9.00
CA PRO A 107 2.56 -0.86 8.11
C PRO A 107 1.56 0.10 7.50
N ASN A 108 1.08 -0.21 6.30
CA ASN A 108 -0.01 0.51 5.68
C ASN A 108 -1.31 0.33 6.49
N GLN A 109 -2.03 1.44 6.68
CA GLN A 109 -3.30 1.47 7.42
C GLN A 109 -4.50 1.09 6.54
N ASP A 110 -4.35 1.18 5.21
CA ASP A 110 -5.37 0.71 4.27
C ASP A 110 -5.16 -0.77 3.93
N ASN A 111 -6.00 -1.60 4.51
CA ASN A 111 -5.94 -3.05 4.32
C ASN A 111 -6.25 -3.47 2.88
N PHE A 112 -7.09 -2.72 2.15
CA PHE A 112 -7.49 -3.05 0.78
C PHE A 112 -6.40 -2.73 -0.25
N SER A 113 -5.42 -1.89 0.09
CA SER A 113 -4.28 -1.63 -0.80
C SER A 113 -3.14 -2.64 -0.67
N SER A 114 -2.95 -3.20 0.53
CA SER A 114 -1.80 -4.08 0.85
C SER A 114 -2.18 -5.53 1.17
N GLY A 115 -3.47 -5.80 1.35
CA GLY A 115 -3.98 -7.12 1.70
C GLY A 115 -3.73 -7.49 3.16
N SER A 116 -3.94 -8.78 3.45
CA SER A 116 -3.76 -9.36 4.78
C SER A 116 -2.33 -9.78 5.09
N LEU A 117 -1.43 -9.78 4.09
CA LEU A 117 -0.02 -10.10 4.29
C LEU A 117 0.63 -9.19 5.34
N ARG A 118 1.42 -9.74 6.25
CA ARG A 118 2.19 -8.92 7.19
C ARG A 118 3.10 -7.97 6.41
N TRP A 119 3.27 -6.78 6.94
CA TRP A 119 4.01 -5.74 6.24
C TRP A 119 5.49 -6.09 5.99
N ASP A 120 6.16 -6.64 6.99
CA ASP A 120 7.55 -7.10 6.87
C ASP A 120 7.70 -8.25 5.86
N ASP A 121 6.72 -9.17 5.79
CA ASP A 121 6.70 -10.24 4.80
C ASP A 121 6.47 -9.70 3.39
N ASN A 122 5.53 -8.77 3.24
CA ASN A 122 5.25 -8.12 1.95
C ASN A 122 6.50 -7.42 1.39
N LEU A 123 7.17 -6.64 2.23
CA LEU A 123 8.40 -5.94 1.86
C LEU A 123 9.48 -6.90 1.36
N ILE A 124 9.80 -7.93 2.16
CA ILE A 124 10.90 -8.83 1.76
C ILE A 124 10.56 -9.65 0.50
N ILE A 125 9.31 -10.07 0.31
CA ILE A 125 8.91 -10.82 -0.88
C ILE A 125 9.03 -9.94 -2.13
N HIS A 126 8.53 -8.72 -2.07
CA HIS A 126 8.53 -7.78 -3.18
C HIS A 126 9.94 -7.32 -3.55
N GLU A 127 10.67 -6.77 -2.59
CA GLU A 127 11.99 -6.18 -2.83
C GLU A 127 13.07 -7.23 -3.16
N ASN A 128 12.96 -8.44 -2.59
CA ASN A 128 13.84 -9.55 -2.98
C ASN A 128 13.69 -9.87 -4.48
N ARG A 129 12.47 -9.78 -5.04
CA ARG A 129 12.28 -10.03 -6.46
C ARG A 129 13.05 -9.04 -7.33
N HIS A 130 13.10 -7.78 -6.97
CA HIS A 130 13.93 -6.80 -7.67
C HIS A 130 15.42 -7.15 -7.61
N ILE A 131 15.90 -7.66 -6.48
CA ILE A 131 17.28 -8.11 -6.36
C ILE A 131 17.56 -9.31 -7.26
N GLN A 132 16.62 -10.24 -7.37
CA GLN A 132 16.75 -11.38 -8.30
C GLN A 132 16.76 -10.90 -9.75
N GLN A 133 15.90 -9.95 -10.14
CA GLN A 133 15.90 -9.31 -11.46
C GLN A 133 17.26 -8.67 -11.74
N TYR A 134 17.75 -7.80 -10.87
CA TYR A 134 19.04 -7.12 -11.03
C TYR A 134 20.22 -8.10 -11.11
N SER A 135 20.19 -9.18 -10.33
CA SER A 135 21.23 -10.20 -10.33
C SER A 135 21.31 -10.97 -11.65
N ASN A 136 20.18 -11.17 -12.33
CA ASN A 136 20.09 -11.94 -13.56
C ASN A 136 20.12 -11.08 -14.84
N PHE A 137 19.86 -9.78 -14.72
CA PHE A 137 19.83 -8.86 -15.86
C PHE A 137 21.21 -8.27 -16.21
N LYS A 138 22.27 -8.75 -15.59
CA LYS A 138 23.68 -8.39 -15.89
C LYS A 138 24.29 -9.36 -16.89
N SER A 139 23.89 -9.24 -18.17
CA SER A 139 24.40 -10.09 -19.24
C SER A 139 24.48 -9.36 -20.58
N GLY A 140 25.26 -9.88 -21.52
CA GLY A 140 25.45 -9.29 -22.84
C GLY A 140 25.89 -7.82 -22.79
N LEU A 141 25.23 -6.95 -23.55
CA LEU A 141 25.55 -5.51 -23.60
C LEU A 141 25.39 -4.83 -22.24
N THR A 142 24.41 -5.23 -21.44
CA THR A 142 24.24 -4.73 -20.06
C THR A 142 25.46 -5.00 -19.19
N LYS A 143 26.15 -6.15 -19.38
CA LYS A 143 27.41 -6.44 -18.68
C LYS A 143 28.51 -5.47 -19.08
N VAL A 144 28.58 -5.06 -20.35
CA VAL A 144 29.53 -4.07 -20.86
C VAL A 144 29.30 -2.71 -20.21
N PHE A 145 28.05 -2.22 -20.18
CA PHE A 145 27.70 -0.98 -19.48
C PHE A 145 28.07 -1.04 -18.00
N SER A 146 27.81 -2.17 -17.35
CA SER A 146 28.18 -2.38 -15.95
C SER A 146 29.69 -2.41 -15.73
N PHE A 147 30.47 -2.89 -16.70
CA PHE A 147 31.93 -2.89 -16.60
C PHE A 147 32.50 -1.46 -16.60
N PHE A 148 31.99 -0.59 -17.48
CA PHE A 148 32.52 0.77 -17.62
C PHE A 148 31.94 1.77 -16.59
N LEU A 149 30.70 1.62 -16.17
CA LEU A 149 29.98 2.61 -15.33
C LEU A 149 29.49 2.01 -13.99
N GLY A 150 29.85 0.76 -13.69
CA GLY A 150 29.41 0.10 -12.46
C GLY A 150 27.92 -0.20 -12.44
N GLN A 151 27.31 -0.12 -11.26
CA GLN A 151 25.90 -0.43 -11.07
C GLN A 151 24.96 0.59 -11.76
N GLU A 152 25.38 1.85 -11.88
CA GLU A 152 24.61 2.85 -12.64
C GLU A 152 24.54 2.51 -14.14
N GLY A 153 25.63 2.01 -14.71
CA GLY A 153 25.63 1.53 -16.10
C GLY A 153 24.69 0.35 -16.31
N GLN A 154 24.63 -0.56 -15.35
CA GLN A 154 23.65 -1.65 -15.37
C GLN A 154 22.22 -1.14 -15.26
N LEU A 155 21.94 -0.18 -14.35
CA LEU A 155 20.63 0.43 -14.18
C LEU A 155 20.14 1.08 -15.47
N LEU A 156 21.00 1.88 -16.10
CA LEU A 156 20.70 2.51 -17.39
C LEU A 156 20.35 1.48 -18.47
N ALA A 157 21.20 0.47 -18.64
CA ALA A 157 20.98 -0.56 -19.66
C ALA A 157 19.71 -1.39 -19.38
N ASN A 158 19.43 -1.73 -18.13
CA ASN A 158 18.21 -2.44 -17.75
C ASN A 158 16.96 -1.61 -18.04
N GLY A 159 16.95 -0.32 -17.73
CA GLY A 159 15.82 0.58 -18.02
C GLY A 159 15.57 0.78 -19.53
N MET A 160 16.63 0.68 -20.35
CA MET A 160 16.50 0.67 -21.82
C MET A 160 15.99 -0.67 -22.37
N ALA A 161 16.34 -1.78 -21.72
CA ALA A 161 16.05 -3.12 -22.20
C ALA A 161 14.69 -3.65 -21.74
N ILE A 162 14.26 -3.34 -20.52
CA ILE A 162 13.06 -3.90 -19.87
C ILE A 162 12.16 -2.76 -19.40
N PRO A 163 10.85 -2.80 -19.71
CA PRO A 163 9.91 -1.76 -19.27
C PRO A 163 9.61 -1.85 -17.77
N ASP A 164 9.38 -0.70 -17.12
CA ASP A 164 9.13 -0.59 -15.67
C ASP A 164 7.97 -1.46 -15.19
N TYR A 165 6.89 -1.55 -15.97
CA TYR A 165 5.74 -2.39 -15.61
C TYR A 165 6.10 -3.88 -15.44
N PHE A 166 7.19 -4.36 -16.09
CA PHE A 166 7.63 -5.74 -15.92
C PHE A 166 8.28 -5.93 -14.54
N PHE A 167 9.13 -5.00 -14.11
CA PHE A 167 9.78 -5.10 -12.81
C PHE A 167 8.75 -5.23 -11.70
N GLU A 168 7.77 -4.33 -11.68
CA GLU A 168 6.75 -4.29 -10.64
C GLU A 168 5.72 -5.42 -10.78
N GLY A 169 5.27 -5.70 -11.99
CA GLY A 169 4.32 -6.79 -12.24
C GLY A 169 4.85 -8.17 -11.88
N ASP A 170 6.16 -8.41 -12.09
CA ASP A 170 6.82 -9.66 -11.72
C ASP A 170 7.05 -9.75 -10.20
N ALA A 171 7.26 -8.62 -9.51
CA ALA A 171 7.35 -8.59 -8.06
C ALA A 171 5.97 -8.88 -7.41
N VAL A 172 4.88 -8.29 -7.91
CA VAL A 172 3.51 -8.62 -7.46
C VAL A 172 3.13 -10.07 -7.79
N TRP A 173 3.60 -10.59 -8.93
CA TRP A 173 3.45 -12.01 -9.25
C TRP A 173 4.11 -12.89 -8.18
N GLN A 174 5.31 -12.56 -7.73
CA GLN A 174 6.00 -13.29 -6.68
C GLN A 174 5.24 -13.25 -5.35
N GLU A 175 4.69 -12.10 -4.94
CA GLU A 175 3.85 -12.00 -3.74
C GLU A 175 2.70 -13.02 -3.78
N THR A 176 2.05 -13.12 -4.94
CA THR A 176 0.89 -13.98 -5.17
C THR A 176 1.28 -15.46 -5.21
N LEU A 177 2.47 -15.76 -5.76
CA LEU A 177 2.96 -17.13 -5.97
C LEU A 177 3.40 -17.79 -4.67
N VAL A 178 4.17 -17.06 -3.83
CA VAL A 178 4.84 -17.64 -2.65
C VAL A 178 4.01 -17.62 -1.39
N SER A 179 2.81 -17.07 -1.43
CA SER A 179 1.90 -16.99 -0.29
C SER A 179 0.44 -17.26 -0.68
N SER A 180 -0.39 -17.57 0.31
CA SER A 180 -1.86 -17.63 0.15
C SER A 180 -2.49 -16.21 0.16
N GLN A 181 -1.69 -15.18 0.12
CA GLN A 181 -2.02 -13.76 0.17
C GLN A 181 -1.35 -13.04 -1.02
N GLY A 182 -1.10 -11.74 -0.92
CA GLY A 182 -0.46 -10.96 -1.97
C GLY A 182 -1.45 -10.24 -2.89
N ARG A 183 -0.99 -9.13 -3.50
CA ARG A 183 -1.86 -8.20 -4.24
C ARG A 183 -2.62 -8.84 -5.40
N GLY A 184 -2.04 -9.80 -6.09
CA GLY A 184 -2.74 -10.52 -7.18
C GLY A 184 -3.93 -11.39 -6.75
N ARG A 185 -4.23 -11.45 -5.44
CA ARG A 185 -5.42 -12.08 -4.86
C ARG A 185 -6.45 -11.08 -4.35
N LEU A 186 -6.15 -9.79 -4.41
CA LEU A 186 -7.03 -8.72 -3.91
C LEU A 186 -7.96 -8.24 -5.02
N PRO A 187 -9.27 -8.26 -4.82
CA PRO A 187 -10.20 -7.66 -5.80
C PRO A 187 -9.93 -6.17 -6.03
N SER A 188 -9.59 -5.44 -4.95
CA SER A 188 -9.24 -4.01 -4.98
C SER A 188 -8.09 -3.69 -5.93
N PHE A 189 -7.11 -4.58 -6.05
CA PHE A 189 -5.97 -4.41 -6.96
C PHE A 189 -6.38 -4.35 -8.43
N PHE A 190 -7.51 -4.95 -8.79
CA PHE A 190 -8.03 -5.00 -10.15
C PHE A 190 -9.20 -4.06 -10.41
N ASN A 191 -9.60 -3.25 -9.44
CA ASN A 191 -10.73 -2.34 -9.57
C ASN A 191 -10.62 -1.42 -10.79
N GLY A 192 -9.41 -0.98 -11.10
CA GLY A 192 -9.14 -0.10 -12.21
C GLY A 192 -9.43 -0.72 -13.56
N THR A 193 -8.86 -1.86 -13.86
CA THR A 193 -9.11 -2.58 -15.14
C THR A 193 -10.56 -3.06 -15.22
N LYS A 194 -11.14 -3.49 -14.09
CA LYS A 194 -12.57 -3.84 -14.03
C LYS A 194 -13.45 -2.65 -14.39
N ALA A 195 -13.22 -1.48 -13.80
CA ALA A 195 -13.97 -0.26 -14.07
C ALA A 195 -13.91 0.14 -15.56
N LEU A 196 -12.71 0.13 -16.16
CA LEU A 196 -12.56 0.40 -17.59
C LEU A 196 -13.35 -0.59 -18.46
N SER A 197 -13.37 -1.86 -18.06
CA SER A 197 -14.11 -2.91 -18.79
C SER A 197 -15.63 -2.73 -18.67
N ILE A 198 -16.14 -2.45 -17.48
CA ILE A 198 -17.56 -2.20 -17.18
C ILE A 198 -18.08 -0.99 -17.98
N GLU A 199 -17.30 0.09 -17.99
CA GLU A 199 -17.65 1.33 -18.66
C GLU A 199 -17.25 1.35 -20.16
N ASN A 200 -16.77 0.23 -20.69
CA ASN A 200 -16.30 0.07 -22.08
C ASN A 200 -15.31 1.15 -22.52
N LYS A 201 -14.45 1.61 -21.60
CA LYS A 201 -13.40 2.60 -21.88
C LYS A 201 -12.18 1.95 -22.49
N LYS A 202 -11.86 2.33 -23.73
CA LYS A 202 -10.70 1.82 -24.47
C LYS A 202 -9.64 2.92 -24.59
N TYR A 203 -8.44 2.64 -24.10
CA TYR A 203 -7.32 3.55 -24.22
C TYR A 203 -6.20 2.98 -25.08
N SER A 204 -5.41 3.88 -25.67
CA SER A 204 -4.19 3.48 -26.36
C SER A 204 -3.19 2.88 -25.38
N TRP A 205 -2.30 2.02 -25.87
CA TRP A 205 -1.22 1.46 -25.05
C TRP A 205 -0.36 2.53 -24.40
N MET A 206 -0.05 3.60 -25.12
CA MET A 206 0.76 4.69 -24.56
C MET A 206 0.07 5.35 -23.38
N LYS A 207 -1.25 5.54 -23.44
CA LYS A 207 -2.02 6.11 -22.32
C LYS A 207 -2.07 5.17 -21.12
N LEU A 208 -2.28 3.87 -21.33
CA LEU A 208 -2.26 2.88 -20.25
C LEU A 208 -0.88 2.81 -19.56
N ARG A 209 0.19 2.81 -20.38
CA ARG A 209 1.56 2.72 -19.87
C ARG A 209 2.02 3.98 -19.14
N SER A 210 1.69 5.17 -19.66
CA SER A 210 2.23 6.45 -19.17
C SER A 210 1.31 7.15 -18.17
N GLY A 211 0.12 6.62 -17.94
CA GLY A 211 -0.89 7.26 -17.09
C GLY A 211 -1.61 8.43 -17.76
N SER A 212 -2.51 9.07 -17.03
CA SER A 212 -3.25 10.26 -17.46
C SER A 212 -3.62 11.10 -16.23
N TYR A 213 -3.44 12.44 -16.33
CA TYR A 213 -3.95 13.38 -15.33
C TYR A 213 -5.45 13.68 -15.48
N ARG A 214 -6.06 13.28 -16.59
CA ARG A 214 -7.46 13.59 -16.93
C ARG A 214 -8.39 12.40 -16.78
N ASP A 215 -7.91 11.21 -17.12
CA ASP A 215 -8.70 10.01 -17.12
C ASP A 215 -8.04 8.96 -16.22
N TYR A 216 -8.85 8.15 -15.57
CA TYR A 216 -8.34 7.04 -14.79
C TYR A 216 -7.60 6.04 -15.69
N THR A 217 -6.45 5.61 -15.25
CA THR A 217 -5.68 4.51 -15.86
C THR A 217 -5.17 3.60 -14.74
N PRO A 218 -5.21 2.27 -14.91
CA PRO A 218 -4.53 1.35 -14.01
C PRO A 218 -3.06 1.74 -13.86
N ASP A 219 -2.49 1.51 -12.69
CA ASP A 219 -1.08 1.76 -12.48
C ASP A 219 -0.19 0.69 -13.15
N HIS A 220 1.11 0.90 -13.12
CA HIS A 220 2.06 -0.02 -13.73
C HIS A 220 2.20 -1.35 -12.97
N TYR A 221 1.81 -1.43 -11.70
CA TYR A 221 1.74 -2.66 -10.92
C TYR A 221 0.62 -3.56 -11.43
N GLU A 222 -0.61 -3.03 -11.53
CA GLU A 222 -1.79 -3.75 -12.02
C GLU A 222 -1.60 -4.19 -13.48
N LEU A 223 -1.21 -3.26 -14.34
CA LEU A 223 -0.97 -3.52 -15.77
C LEU A 223 0.15 -4.56 -15.97
N GLY A 224 1.25 -4.40 -15.22
CA GLY A 224 2.39 -5.30 -15.28
C GLY A 224 2.06 -6.71 -14.81
N TYR A 225 1.34 -6.82 -13.69
CA TYR A 225 0.92 -8.12 -13.17
C TYR A 225 0.07 -8.89 -14.18
N GLN A 226 -0.88 -8.24 -14.85
CA GLN A 226 -1.74 -8.89 -15.84
C GLN A 226 -0.94 -9.45 -17.03
N LEU A 227 0.05 -8.69 -17.52
CA LEU A 227 0.93 -9.12 -18.61
C LEU A 227 1.86 -10.26 -18.18
N VAL A 228 2.44 -10.15 -16.98
CA VAL A 228 3.35 -11.16 -16.42
C VAL A 228 2.60 -12.46 -16.14
N ALA A 229 1.45 -12.38 -15.49
CA ALA A 229 0.61 -13.54 -15.19
C ALA A 229 0.13 -14.26 -16.45
N TYR A 230 -0.26 -13.51 -17.49
CA TYR A 230 -0.59 -14.08 -18.81
C TYR A 230 0.58 -14.83 -19.41
N GLY A 231 1.78 -14.25 -19.35
CA GLY A 231 3.00 -14.88 -19.86
C GLY A 231 3.29 -16.21 -19.18
N TYR A 232 3.24 -16.28 -17.86
CA TYR A 232 3.43 -17.51 -17.10
C TYR A 232 2.33 -18.54 -17.39
N GLU A 233 1.06 -18.14 -17.37
CA GLU A 233 -0.06 -19.07 -17.58
C GLU A 233 -0.09 -19.66 -18.98
N LYS A 234 0.22 -18.86 -20.01
CA LYS A 234 0.09 -19.27 -21.41
C LYS A 234 1.33 -19.93 -21.98
N TYR A 235 2.53 -19.47 -21.56
CA TYR A 235 3.80 -19.88 -22.17
C TYR A 235 4.73 -20.60 -21.19
N GLY A 236 4.32 -20.77 -19.95
CA GLY A 236 5.02 -21.56 -18.95
C GLY A 236 6.10 -20.81 -18.18
N GLU A 237 6.71 -21.54 -17.25
CA GLU A 237 7.60 -21.05 -16.21
C GLU A 237 8.86 -20.36 -16.73
N ASP A 238 9.42 -20.86 -17.82
CA ASP A 238 10.68 -20.36 -18.42
C ASP A 238 10.50 -19.13 -19.30
N PHE A 239 9.25 -18.75 -19.60
CA PHE A 239 8.96 -17.74 -20.59
C PHE A 239 9.66 -16.42 -20.28
N TRP A 240 9.43 -15.88 -19.09
CA TRP A 240 9.99 -14.58 -18.73
C TRP A 240 11.51 -14.62 -18.55
N ARG A 241 12.06 -15.73 -18.09
CA ARG A 241 13.52 -15.92 -18.04
C ARG A 241 14.13 -15.80 -19.44
N LYS A 242 13.54 -16.43 -20.45
CA LYS A 242 13.99 -16.37 -21.84
C LYS A 242 13.85 -14.96 -22.44
N VAL A 243 12.68 -14.35 -22.24
CA VAL A 243 12.39 -12.99 -22.75
C VAL A 243 13.33 -11.95 -22.15
N THR A 244 13.48 -11.94 -20.84
CA THR A 244 14.33 -10.94 -20.17
C THR A 244 15.80 -11.15 -20.49
N GLN A 245 16.27 -12.41 -20.60
CA GLN A 245 17.64 -12.72 -20.97
C GLN A 245 17.99 -12.20 -22.38
N ASP A 246 17.13 -12.40 -23.37
CA ASP A 246 17.34 -11.87 -24.73
C ASP A 246 17.26 -10.34 -24.74
N ALA A 247 16.36 -9.76 -23.94
CA ALA A 247 16.20 -8.32 -23.84
C ALA A 247 17.44 -7.62 -23.30
N VAL A 248 17.98 -8.07 -22.15
CA VAL A 248 19.15 -7.44 -21.50
C VAL A 248 20.47 -7.68 -22.25
N GLN A 249 20.51 -8.70 -23.11
CA GLN A 249 21.60 -8.91 -24.06
C GLN A 249 21.50 -8.00 -25.28
N PHE A 250 20.40 -7.24 -25.43
CA PHE A 250 20.09 -6.41 -26.59
C PHE A 250 20.09 -7.19 -27.91
N LYS A 251 19.61 -8.44 -27.87
CA LYS A 251 19.43 -9.23 -29.10
C LYS A 251 18.43 -8.55 -30.02
N GLY A 252 18.92 -8.14 -31.20
CA GLY A 252 18.15 -7.33 -32.13
C GLY A 252 18.28 -5.81 -31.93
N ILE A 253 19.21 -5.35 -31.09
CA ILE A 253 19.64 -3.96 -30.81
C ILE A 253 18.47 -3.06 -30.36
N PHE A 254 17.56 -2.70 -31.23
CA PHE A 254 16.38 -1.87 -30.90
C PHE A 254 15.18 -2.75 -30.55
N PHE A 255 14.43 -2.32 -29.52
CA PHE A 255 13.20 -3.00 -29.07
C PHE A 255 13.40 -4.47 -28.69
N SER A 256 14.51 -4.79 -28.07
CA SER A 256 14.92 -6.17 -27.73
C SER A 256 13.86 -6.93 -26.91
N TYR A 257 13.19 -6.29 -25.95
CA TYR A 257 12.09 -6.88 -25.18
C TYR A 257 10.89 -7.27 -26.05
N LYS A 258 10.46 -6.34 -26.94
CA LYS A 258 9.38 -6.62 -27.91
C LYS A 258 9.73 -7.80 -28.80
N LYS A 259 10.94 -7.79 -29.40
CA LYS A 259 11.42 -8.86 -30.28
C LYS A 259 11.54 -10.20 -29.57
N ALA A 260 11.95 -10.20 -28.30
CA ALA A 260 12.01 -11.41 -27.50
C ALA A 260 10.62 -12.01 -27.26
N ILE A 261 9.63 -11.20 -26.92
CA ILE A 261 8.23 -11.67 -26.81
C ILE A 261 7.75 -12.25 -28.14
N GLU A 262 7.94 -11.56 -29.25
CA GLU A 262 7.55 -12.03 -30.58
C GLU A 262 8.23 -13.35 -30.96
N LYS A 263 9.52 -13.48 -30.63
CA LYS A 263 10.29 -14.70 -30.86
C LYS A 263 9.74 -15.92 -30.10
N TYR A 264 9.42 -15.74 -28.82
CA TYR A 264 9.01 -16.87 -27.97
C TYR A 264 7.51 -17.15 -27.98
N THR A 265 6.70 -16.23 -28.51
CA THR A 265 5.24 -16.41 -28.60
C THR A 265 4.73 -16.69 -30.00
N GLY A 266 5.48 -16.30 -31.05
CA GLY A 266 5.05 -16.38 -32.45
C GLY A 266 4.02 -15.32 -32.85
N ILE A 267 3.64 -14.39 -31.96
CA ILE A 267 2.67 -13.33 -32.20
C ILE A 267 3.30 -11.94 -31.97
N SER A 268 2.70 -10.90 -32.55
CA SER A 268 3.17 -9.54 -32.30
C SER A 268 3.03 -9.15 -30.81
N TYR A 269 3.89 -8.26 -30.33
CA TYR A 269 3.78 -7.72 -28.97
C TYR A 269 2.44 -7.02 -28.70
N GLN A 270 1.85 -6.39 -29.73
CA GLN A 270 0.51 -5.83 -29.62
C GLN A 270 -0.52 -6.94 -29.36
N GLN A 271 -0.49 -8.00 -30.15
CA GLN A 271 -1.40 -9.14 -29.98
C GLN A 271 -1.21 -9.82 -28.62
N PHE A 272 0.04 -9.93 -28.13
CA PHE A 272 0.32 -10.45 -26.78
C PHE A 272 -0.42 -9.66 -25.71
N ARG A 273 -0.32 -8.33 -25.73
CA ARG A 273 -0.99 -7.45 -24.78
C ARG A 273 -2.52 -7.54 -24.87
N GLU A 274 -3.07 -7.53 -26.08
CA GLU A 274 -4.51 -7.67 -26.30
C GLU A 274 -5.04 -9.01 -25.77
N ASN A 275 -4.30 -10.09 -25.99
CA ASN A 275 -4.67 -11.42 -25.48
C ASN A 275 -4.61 -11.46 -23.95
N ALA A 276 -3.63 -10.81 -23.32
CA ALA A 276 -3.56 -10.70 -21.87
C ALA A 276 -4.79 -9.97 -21.30
N MET A 277 -5.18 -8.84 -21.88
CA MET A 277 -6.37 -8.09 -21.47
C MET A 277 -7.67 -8.89 -21.69
N LYS A 278 -7.78 -9.60 -22.81
CA LYS A 278 -8.93 -10.48 -23.07
C LYS A 278 -9.02 -11.63 -22.07
N LEU A 279 -7.89 -12.25 -21.73
CA LEU A 279 -7.86 -13.30 -20.70
C LEU A 279 -8.28 -12.77 -19.34
N PHE A 280 -7.77 -11.61 -18.94
CA PHE A 280 -8.19 -10.95 -17.72
C PHE A 280 -9.70 -10.70 -17.68
N ALA A 281 -10.25 -10.07 -18.71
CA ALA A 281 -11.69 -9.78 -18.78
C ALA A 281 -12.53 -11.06 -18.67
N LYS A 282 -12.12 -12.14 -19.37
CA LYS A 282 -12.80 -13.45 -19.29
C LYS A 282 -12.78 -14.05 -17.88
N LYS A 283 -11.69 -13.87 -17.14
CA LYS A 283 -11.54 -14.39 -15.78
C LYS A 283 -12.24 -13.52 -14.73
N ALA A 284 -12.17 -12.20 -14.90
CA ALA A 284 -12.79 -11.24 -13.99
C ALA A 284 -14.33 -11.18 -14.13
N PHE A 285 -14.84 -11.42 -15.33
CA PHE A 285 -16.27 -11.36 -15.66
C PHE A 285 -16.69 -12.63 -16.39
N PRO A 286 -17.10 -13.69 -15.68
CA PRO A 286 -17.60 -14.93 -16.32
C PRO A 286 -18.86 -14.71 -17.16
N SER A 287 -19.67 -13.68 -16.84
CA SER A 287 -20.83 -13.19 -17.59
C SER A 287 -20.65 -11.74 -18.00
N SER A 288 -21.50 -11.22 -18.90
CA SER A 288 -21.44 -9.80 -19.34
C SER A 288 -21.48 -8.84 -18.14
N PRO A 289 -20.58 -7.85 -18.09
CA PRO A 289 -20.48 -6.94 -16.95
C PRO A 289 -21.59 -5.88 -16.97
N ASN A 290 -22.77 -6.20 -16.47
CA ASN A 290 -23.80 -5.22 -16.16
C ASN A 290 -23.62 -4.78 -14.70
N ASP A 291 -23.30 -3.50 -14.47
CA ASP A 291 -23.16 -2.97 -13.13
C ASP A 291 -24.53 -2.76 -12.45
N PRO A 292 -24.86 -3.54 -11.41
CA PRO A 292 -26.12 -3.36 -10.69
C PRO A 292 -26.24 -1.99 -10.01
N LEU A 293 -25.12 -1.29 -9.81
CA LEU A 293 -25.08 0.03 -9.16
C LEU A 293 -25.18 1.20 -10.12
N ALA A 294 -25.24 0.95 -11.44
CA ALA A 294 -25.19 2.00 -12.47
C ALA A 294 -26.23 3.14 -12.25
N ASN A 295 -27.42 2.81 -11.76
CA ASN A 295 -28.51 3.76 -11.49
C ASN A 295 -28.54 4.31 -10.05
N HIS A 296 -27.61 3.94 -9.19
CA HIS A 296 -27.58 4.31 -7.78
C HIS A 296 -26.49 5.31 -7.41
N TYR A 297 -25.70 5.78 -8.39
CA TYR A 297 -24.70 6.79 -8.16
C TYR A 297 -25.32 8.12 -7.75
N PHE A 298 -24.97 8.57 -6.56
CA PHE A 298 -25.46 9.82 -5.99
C PHE A 298 -24.64 11.04 -6.45
N THR A 299 -23.35 10.85 -6.78
CA THR A 299 -22.47 11.91 -7.27
C THR A 299 -22.40 11.89 -8.79
N ALA A 300 -22.44 13.10 -9.40
CA ALA A 300 -22.27 13.23 -10.85
C ALA A 300 -20.82 12.95 -11.27
N SER A 301 -20.66 12.30 -12.44
CA SER A 301 -19.37 12.19 -13.10
C SER A 301 -19.11 13.39 -14.01
N LYS A 302 -17.84 13.75 -14.18
CA LYS A 302 -17.42 14.78 -15.12
C LYS A 302 -16.43 14.18 -16.11
N LYS A 303 -16.70 14.38 -17.39
CA LYS A 303 -15.82 13.89 -18.45
C LYS A 303 -14.40 14.45 -18.28
N HIS A 304 -13.41 13.59 -18.39
CA HIS A 304 -11.99 13.92 -18.24
C HIS A 304 -11.60 14.49 -16.86
N GLN A 305 -12.31 14.07 -15.83
CA GLN A 305 -11.96 14.40 -14.46
C GLN A 305 -12.16 13.18 -13.56
N VAL A 306 -11.10 12.72 -12.92
CA VAL A 306 -11.16 11.67 -11.89
C VAL A 306 -11.34 12.35 -10.55
N VAL A 307 -12.43 12.01 -9.85
CA VAL A 307 -12.77 12.57 -8.54
C VAL A 307 -13.08 11.44 -7.57
N ASP A 308 -12.37 11.44 -6.45
CA ASP A 308 -12.64 10.51 -5.36
C ASP A 308 -13.45 11.20 -4.26
N TYR A 309 -14.57 10.58 -3.89
CA TYR A 309 -15.35 10.89 -2.70
C TYR A 309 -15.14 9.78 -1.69
N LEU A 310 -14.52 10.09 -0.57
CA LEU A 310 -14.05 9.09 0.39
C LEU A 310 -14.62 9.32 1.79
N PHE A 311 -14.83 8.21 2.51
CA PHE A 311 -15.30 8.19 3.90
C PHE A 311 -16.59 9.00 4.11
N PRO A 312 -17.66 8.70 3.35
CA PRO A 312 -18.90 9.43 3.51
C PRO A 312 -19.51 9.21 4.90
N ASN A 313 -19.96 10.29 5.53
CA ASN A 313 -20.67 10.24 6.80
C ASN A 313 -21.98 11.04 6.68
N TYR A 314 -23.06 10.50 7.23
CA TYR A 314 -24.29 11.24 7.40
C TYR A 314 -24.16 12.23 8.56
N ILE A 315 -24.60 13.46 8.32
CA ILE A 315 -24.83 14.49 9.36
C ILE A 315 -26.32 14.53 9.68
N SER A 316 -27.16 14.46 8.65
CA SER A 316 -28.60 14.27 8.70
C SER A 316 -29.01 13.41 7.50
N ASP A 317 -30.32 13.11 7.39
CA ASP A 317 -30.82 12.30 6.27
C ASP A 317 -30.50 12.88 4.89
N ASP A 318 -30.39 14.20 4.77
CA ASP A 318 -30.17 14.93 3.50
C ASP A 318 -28.79 15.60 3.41
N THR A 319 -27.96 15.50 4.46
CA THR A 319 -26.67 16.18 4.53
C THR A 319 -25.55 15.18 4.80
N LEU A 320 -24.58 15.19 3.94
CA LEU A 320 -23.39 14.34 4.01
C LEU A 320 -22.12 15.16 4.22
N ILE A 321 -21.12 14.54 4.78
CA ILE A 321 -19.74 15.02 4.80
C ILE A 321 -18.83 13.97 4.16
N VAL A 322 -17.86 14.43 3.35
CA VAL A 322 -16.92 13.57 2.63
C VAL A 322 -15.54 14.22 2.54
N THR A 323 -14.51 13.42 2.39
CA THR A 323 -13.26 13.88 1.77
C THR A 323 -13.42 13.83 0.27
N LYS A 324 -13.08 14.92 -0.43
CA LYS A 324 -13.05 14.99 -1.89
C LYS A 324 -11.65 15.33 -2.36
N LYS A 325 -11.14 14.57 -3.33
CA LYS A 325 -9.84 14.82 -3.97
C LYS A 325 -9.88 14.57 -5.46
N SER A 326 -8.97 15.21 -6.20
CA SER A 326 -8.71 14.93 -7.61
C SER A 326 -7.34 15.49 -7.99
N ASN A 327 -6.85 15.18 -9.18
CA ASN A 327 -5.63 15.78 -9.71
C ASN A 327 -5.73 17.30 -9.96
N GLN A 328 -6.93 17.87 -9.90
CA GLN A 328 -7.21 19.30 -10.16
C GLN A 328 -7.56 20.06 -8.89
N LEU A 329 -7.71 19.39 -7.74
CA LEU A 329 -8.19 20.00 -6.50
C LEU A 329 -7.30 19.57 -5.33
N ILE A 330 -6.99 20.53 -4.46
CA ILE A 330 -6.43 20.22 -3.15
C ILE A 330 -7.48 19.46 -2.35
N SER A 331 -7.12 18.30 -1.81
CA SER A 331 -7.98 17.47 -0.96
C SER A 331 -8.61 18.29 0.15
N GLY A 332 -9.87 18.04 0.44
CA GLY A 332 -10.61 18.79 1.46
C GLY A 332 -11.88 18.08 1.92
N PHE A 333 -12.47 18.62 2.98
CA PHE A 333 -13.77 18.21 3.48
C PHE A 333 -14.86 19.01 2.79
N TYR A 334 -15.93 18.33 2.41
CA TYR A 334 -17.05 18.92 1.69
C TYR A 334 -18.38 18.48 2.31
N TRP A 335 -19.31 19.44 2.40
CA TRP A 335 -20.72 19.16 2.57
C TRP A 335 -21.32 18.71 1.24
N ILE A 336 -22.25 17.79 1.29
CA ILE A 336 -23.13 17.49 0.18
C ILE A 336 -24.58 17.58 0.71
N VAL A 337 -25.31 18.57 0.24
CA VAL A 337 -26.70 18.81 0.64
C VAL A 337 -27.58 18.69 -0.60
N LYS A 338 -28.47 17.71 -0.64
CA LYS A 338 -29.35 17.45 -1.81
C LYS A 338 -28.60 17.38 -3.14
N GLY A 339 -27.36 16.87 -3.12
CA GLY A 339 -26.49 16.75 -4.29
C GLY A 339 -25.61 17.99 -4.60
N GLU A 340 -25.85 19.12 -3.94
CA GLU A 340 -24.99 20.30 -4.06
C GLU A 340 -23.77 20.20 -3.11
N GLU A 341 -22.59 20.53 -3.64
CA GLU A 341 -21.33 20.41 -2.93
C GLU A 341 -20.82 21.76 -2.46
N LYS A 342 -20.48 21.87 -1.19
CA LYS A 342 -19.82 23.05 -0.63
C LYS A 342 -18.57 22.64 0.15
N LYS A 343 -17.44 23.26 -0.17
CA LYS A 343 -16.18 23.03 0.56
C LYS A 343 -16.28 23.59 1.97
N ILE A 344 -15.88 22.76 2.96
CA ILE A 344 -15.71 23.18 4.34
C ILE A 344 -14.31 23.78 4.49
N GLN A 345 -13.28 22.93 4.29
CA GLN A 345 -11.89 23.29 4.46
C GLN A 345 -10.96 22.39 3.62
N SER A 346 -9.78 22.90 3.25
CA SER A 346 -8.71 22.08 2.72
C SER A 346 -8.15 21.18 3.82
N LYS A 347 -7.93 19.91 3.50
CA LYS A 347 -7.28 18.96 4.39
C LYS A 347 -5.77 19.21 4.40
N LYS A 348 -5.11 19.09 5.55
CA LYS A 348 -3.64 19.11 5.63
C LYS A 348 -3.08 17.88 4.87
N ILE A 349 -1.78 17.88 4.62
CA ILE A 349 -1.12 16.70 4.05
C ILE A 349 -1.33 15.52 5.01
N VAL A 350 -1.74 14.39 4.47
CA VAL A 350 -2.05 13.17 5.22
C VAL A 350 -1.32 11.97 4.61
N ILE A 351 -1.13 10.93 5.40
CA ILE A 351 -0.58 9.64 4.92
C ILE A 351 -1.72 8.78 4.37
N ASP A 352 -2.86 8.78 5.05
CA ASP A 352 -4.09 8.14 4.61
C ASP A 352 -5.24 9.16 4.54
N ASP A 353 -6.29 8.85 3.78
CA ASP A 353 -7.44 9.74 3.63
C ASP A 353 -8.49 9.57 4.73
N TYR A 354 -8.26 8.67 5.70
CA TYR A 354 -9.19 8.38 6.78
C TYR A 354 -9.49 9.61 7.65
N TYR A 355 -10.73 9.74 8.05
CA TYR A 355 -11.19 10.63 9.10
C TYR A 355 -12.41 10.03 9.80
N SER A 356 -12.69 10.50 10.99
CA SER A 356 -13.92 10.23 11.72
C SER A 356 -14.69 11.52 11.97
N TYR A 357 -16.02 11.40 11.95
CA TYR A 357 -16.93 12.50 12.20
C TYR A 357 -17.90 12.14 13.33
N LYS A 358 -18.10 13.05 14.29
CA LYS A 358 -19.12 12.99 15.32
C LYS A 358 -19.53 14.40 15.77
N ASN A 359 -20.83 14.66 15.86
CA ASN A 359 -21.41 15.86 16.49
C ASN A 359 -20.74 17.18 16.09
N GLY A 360 -20.52 17.39 14.80
CA GLY A 360 -19.89 18.60 14.27
C GLY A 360 -18.36 18.62 14.32
N MET A 361 -17.73 17.55 14.80
CA MET A 361 -16.27 17.44 14.90
C MET A 361 -15.72 16.41 13.92
N ILE A 362 -14.70 16.81 13.15
CA ILE A 362 -13.86 15.91 12.35
C ILE A 362 -12.55 15.69 13.08
N VAL A 363 -12.13 14.43 13.19
CA VAL A 363 -10.80 14.05 13.66
C VAL A 363 -10.06 13.26 12.57
N TYR A 364 -8.80 13.62 12.32
CA TYR A 364 -7.95 12.95 11.32
C TYR A 364 -6.48 13.08 11.69
N ALA A 365 -5.62 12.28 11.05
CA ALA A 365 -4.18 12.33 11.25
C ALA A 365 -3.49 13.08 10.10
N SER A 366 -2.65 14.06 10.42
CA SER A 366 -1.88 14.85 9.44
C SER A 366 -0.40 14.51 9.48
N TYR A 367 0.22 14.49 8.29
CA TYR A 367 1.65 14.26 8.14
C TYR A 367 2.47 15.51 8.50
N GLN A 368 3.59 15.29 9.16
CA GLN A 368 4.61 16.29 9.43
C GLN A 368 6.01 15.69 9.28
N SER A 369 6.84 16.27 8.41
CA SER A 369 8.25 15.91 8.32
C SER A 369 9.04 16.39 9.53
N ASP A 370 10.09 15.68 9.92
CA ASP A 370 11.09 16.20 10.84
C ASP A 370 11.94 17.25 10.12
N LEU A 371 12.24 18.35 10.80
CA LEU A 371 13.00 19.46 10.21
C LEU A 371 14.49 19.11 9.98
N ARG A 372 14.99 18.07 10.63
CA ARG A 372 16.41 17.69 10.61
C ARG A 372 16.69 16.36 9.96
N TRP A 373 15.79 15.36 10.12
CA TRP A 373 16.05 13.98 9.77
C TRP A 373 15.10 13.51 8.66
N GLY A 374 15.65 13.20 7.48
CA GLY A 374 14.85 12.84 6.30
C GLY A 374 14.05 11.54 6.45
N ASN A 375 14.53 10.58 7.26
CA ASN A 375 13.83 9.32 7.53
C ASN A 375 13.01 9.36 8.83
N SER A 376 12.75 10.55 9.38
CA SER A 376 11.92 10.75 10.55
C SER A 376 10.75 11.65 10.19
N ASN A 377 9.54 11.22 10.53
CA ASN A 377 8.34 12.00 10.35
C ASN A 377 7.25 11.58 11.33
N TYR A 378 6.22 12.38 11.38
CA TYR A 378 5.16 12.29 12.39
C TYR A 378 3.80 12.22 11.74
N SER A 379 2.86 11.66 12.46
CA SER A 379 1.43 11.69 12.16
C SER A 379 0.70 12.22 13.38
N ASN A 380 0.19 13.45 13.27
CA ASN A 380 -0.37 14.21 14.38
C ASN A 380 -1.88 14.35 14.22
N ILE A 381 -2.61 14.19 15.32
CA ILE A 381 -4.08 14.32 15.32
C ILE A 381 -4.48 15.77 15.15
N GLN A 382 -5.41 16.00 14.22
CA GLN A 382 -6.09 17.27 13.97
C GLN A 382 -7.57 17.13 14.36
N LEU A 383 -8.12 18.18 14.94
CA LEU A 383 -9.53 18.30 15.30
C LEU A 383 -10.10 19.54 14.64
N LEU A 384 -11.11 19.37 13.78
CA LEU A 384 -11.78 20.44 13.05
C LEU A 384 -13.26 20.51 13.50
N ASN A 385 -13.68 21.67 13.98
CA ASN A 385 -15.08 21.99 14.19
C ASN A 385 -15.67 22.52 12.87
N ILE A 386 -16.63 21.81 12.30
CA ILE A 386 -17.20 22.13 10.98
C ILE A 386 -18.17 23.32 11.00
N HIS A 387 -18.67 23.73 12.15
CA HIS A 387 -19.56 24.88 12.29
C HIS A 387 -18.81 26.19 12.42
N THR A 388 -17.72 26.19 13.18
CA THR A 388 -16.87 27.38 13.38
C THR A 388 -15.69 27.44 12.39
N ASN A 389 -15.44 26.37 11.67
CA ASN A 389 -14.29 26.17 10.77
C ASN A 389 -12.93 26.33 11.48
N GLN A 390 -12.90 26.12 12.79
CA GLN A 390 -11.67 26.16 13.59
C GLN A 390 -11.04 24.80 13.65
N GLU A 391 -9.75 24.73 13.30
CA GLU A 391 -8.95 23.53 13.36
C GLU A 391 -7.82 23.70 14.38
N ARG A 392 -7.61 22.69 15.21
CA ARG A 392 -6.47 22.64 16.13
C ARG A 392 -5.74 21.32 16.08
N GLN A 393 -4.45 21.35 16.29
CA GLN A 393 -3.61 20.16 16.44
C GLN A 393 -3.67 19.68 17.88
N ILE A 394 -3.98 18.39 18.08
CA ILE A 394 -4.15 17.75 19.39
C ILE A 394 -2.87 17.10 19.85
N SER A 395 -2.07 16.51 18.94
CA SER A 395 -0.84 15.82 19.30
C SER A 395 0.37 16.37 18.52
N PHE A 396 1.57 16.22 19.07
CA PHE A 396 2.80 16.76 18.51
C PHE A 396 3.90 15.69 18.51
N LYS A 397 4.56 15.52 17.36
CA LYS A 397 5.64 14.52 17.15
C LYS A 397 5.22 13.10 17.50
N THR A 398 3.98 12.76 17.19
CA THR A 398 3.38 11.44 17.43
C THR A 398 3.35 10.58 16.17
N LYS A 399 2.92 9.33 16.31
CA LYS A 399 2.71 8.39 15.20
C LYS A 399 1.30 7.79 15.32
N TYR A 400 0.30 8.64 15.32
CA TYR A 400 -1.11 8.26 15.41
C TYR A 400 -1.74 8.07 14.05
N PHE A 401 -2.61 7.06 13.94
CA PHE A 401 -3.34 6.70 12.73
C PHE A 401 -4.80 6.42 13.06
N SER A 402 -5.66 6.54 12.06
CA SER A 402 -7.07 6.16 12.09
C SER A 402 -7.81 6.63 13.37
N PRO A 403 -7.75 7.91 13.75
CA PRO A 403 -8.38 8.38 14.98
C PRO A 403 -9.90 8.33 14.89
N ASP A 404 -10.57 7.98 16.00
CA ASP A 404 -12.02 8.10 16.20
C ASP A 404 -12.31 8.97 17.43
N ILE A 405 -13.41 9.72 17.42
CA ILE A 405 -13.83 10.56 18.54
C ILE A 405 -15.08 9.96 19.19
N ASN A 406 -15.13 9.96 20.53
CA ASN A 406 -16.28 9.46 21.26
C ASN A 406 -17.52 10.37 21.14
N GLU A 407 -18.68 9.88 21.57
CA GLU A 407 -19.95 10.59 21.42
C GLU A 407 -19.98 11.96 22.13
N SER A 408 -19.33 12.06 23.30
CA SER A 408 -19.24 13.33 24.06
C SER A 408 -18.23 14.33 23.50
N GLY A 409 -17.38 13.90 22.54
CA GLY A 409 -16.29 14.73 22.01
C GLY A 409 -15.10 14.92 22.98
N SER A 410 -15.09 14.22 24.12
CA SER A 410 -14.07 14.40 25.17
C SER A 410 -12.81 13.56 24.97
N GLU A 411 -12.90 12.48 24.21
CA GLU A 411 -11.77 11.55 24.01
C GLU A 411 -11.64 11.13 22.55
N ILE A 412 -10.41 10.94 22.15
CA ILE A 412 -10.01 10.37 20.86
C ILE A 412 -9.37 9.01 21.10
N LEU A 413 -9.80 8.00 20.33
CA LEU A 413 -9.16 6.69 20.24
C LEU A 413 -8.33 6.67 18.96
N ALA A 414 -7.03 6.37 19.07
CA ALA A 414 -6.15 6.34 17.91
C ALA A 414 -5.23 5.13 17.94
N VAL A 415 -4.90 4.61 16.78
CA VAL A 415 -3.85 3.60 16.62
C VAL A 415 -2.49 4.27 16.74
N THR A 416 -1.57 3.70 17.51
CA THR A 416 -0.16 4.10 17.52
C THR A 416 0.73 2.97 17.06
N PHE A 417 1.81 3.32 16.37
CA PHE A 417 2.85 2.38 15.97
C PHE A 417 4.20 2.81 16.56
N ASN A 418 4.74 1.97 17.42
CA ASN A 418 5.99 2.26 18.10
C ASN A 418 7.22 1.86 17.25
N PRO A 419 8.37 2.54 17.44
CA PRO A 419 9.60 2.20 16.71
C PRO A 419 10.13 0.77 16.91
N ASN A 420 9.69 0.06 17.96
CA ASN A 420 10.01 -1.35 18.20
C ASN A 420 9.09 -2.33 17.46
N GLY A 421 8.15 -1.83 16.65
CA GLY A 421 7.21 -2.65 15.87
C GLY A 421 5.94 -3.06 16.62
N THR A 422 5.70 -2.55 17.84
CA THR A 422 4.46 -2.79 18.58
C THR A 422 3.37 -1.79 18.18
N ASN A 423 2.12 -2.24 18.25
CA ASN A 423 0.94 -1.47 17.89
C ASN A 423 -0.05 -1.46 19.07
N TYR A 424 -0.61 -0.29 19.39
CA TYR A 424 -1.54 -0.12 20.50
C TYR A 424 -2.70 0.80 20.11
N LEU A 425 -3.77 0.74 20.88
CA LEU A 425 -4.81 1.75 20.91
C LEU A 425 -4.52 2.71 22.07
N HIS A 426 -4.54 4.02 21.79
CA HIS A 426 -4.40 5.08 22.77
C HIS A 426 -5.71 5.84 22.92
N ARG A 427 -6.14 6.04 24.19
CA ARG A 427 -7.18 7.01 24.55
C ARG A 427 -6.49 8.34 24.86
N ILE A 428 -6.95 9.42 24.25
CA ILE A 428 -6.31 10.73 24.27
C ILE A 428 -7.38 11.76 24.66
N ASN A 429 -7.07 12.64 25.59
CA ASN A 429 -7.95 13.73 25.98
C ASN A 429 -8.05 14.74 24.82
N THR A 430 -9.26 15.02 24.37
CA THR A 430 -9.51 15.92 23.23
C THR A 430 -9.09 17.36 23.53
N ASN A 431 -9.19 17.83 24.81
CA ASN A 431 -8.88 19.21 25.18
C ASN A 431 -7.39 19.45 25.40
N THR A 432 -6.71 18.53 26.11
CA THR A 432 -5.29 18.70 26.48
C THR A 432 -4.33 18.01 25.52
N GLY A 433 -4.78 17.00 24.75
CA GLY A 433 -3.93 16.16 23.93
C GLY A 433 -3.13 15.11 24.71
N GLU A 434 -3.35 15.00 26.03
CA GLU A 434 -2.65 14.07 26.90
C GLU A 434 -3.15 12.64 26.71
N LEU A 435 -2.23 11.69 26.82
CA LEU A 435 -2.55 10.27 26.84
C LEU A 435 -3.29 9.94 28.15
N ILE A 436 -4.57 9.56 28.03
CA ILE A 436 -5.37 9.05 29.15
C ILE A 436 -4.95 7.62 29.45
N LYS A 437 -4.84 6.79 28.39
CA LYS A 437 -4.53 5.37 28.56
C LYS A 437 -3.98 4.74 27.27
N GLU A 438 -2.94 3.92 27.42
CA GLU A 438 -2.53 2.91 26.45
C GLU A 438 -3.31 1.61 26.73
N ILE A 439 -4.00 1.08 25.73
CA ILE A 439 -4.78 -0.14 25.88
C ILE A 439 -3.87 -1.35 25.71
N PRO A 440 -3.83 -2.30 26.66
CA PRO A 440 -3.02 -3.51 26.54
C PRO A 440 -3.34 -4.30 25.26
N ASN A 441 -2.32 -4.79 24.57
CA ASN A 441 -2.43 -5.60 23.37
C ASN A 441 -1.67 -6.93 23.54
N THR A 442 -2.19 -7.81 24.36
CA THR A 442 -1.57 -9.11 24.72
C THR A 442 -1.46 -10.05 23.53
N GLU A 443 -2.43 -9.97 22.60
CA GLU A 443 -2.48 -10.79 21.39
C GLU A 443 -1.55 -10.25 20.29
N ASN A 444 -0.92 -9.10 20.50
CA ASN A 444 -0.08 -8.40 19.52
C ASN A 444 -0.79 -8.20 18.17
N TYR A 445 -2.08 -7.85 18.21
CA TYR A 445 -2.85 -7.51 17.01
C TYR A 445 -2.36 -6.21 16.39
N PHE A 446 -2.38 -6.14 15.06
CA PHE A 446 -2.25 -4.89 14.33
C PHE A 446 -3.65 -4.30 14.13
N TYR A 447 -3.98 -3.25 14.89
CA TYR A 447 -5.26 -2.55 14.82
C TYR A 447 -5.32 -1.59 13.63
N THR A 448 -6.50 -1.51 13.00
CA THR A 448 -6.82 -0.49 11.99
C THR A 448 -8.24 0.02 12.19
N GLN A 449 -8.43 1.32 11.98
CA GLN A 449 -9.73 1.99 11.92
C GLN A 449 -10.65 1.69 13.13
N PRO A 450 -10.17 1.87 14.35
CA PRO A 450 -10.99 1.64 15.53
C PRO A 450 -12.18 2.60 15.57
N LYS A 451 -13.32 2.14 16.09
CA LYS A 451 -14.55 2.92 16.29
C LYS A 451 -15.09 2.69 17.69
N TYR A 452 -15.38 3.75 18.43
CA TYR A 452 -16.10 3.64 19.68
C TYR A 452 -17.47 2.99 19.48
N ILE A 453 -17.79 1.96 20.26
CA ILE A 453 -19.13 1.43 20.45
C ILE A 453 -19.82 2.24 21.55
N ASP A 454 -19.11 2.38 22.67
CA ASP A 454 -19.48 3.15 23.85
C ASP A 454 -18.22 3.71 24.54
N SER A 455 -18.36 4.28 25.76
CA SER A 455 -17.21 4.84 26.50
C SER A 455 -16.13 3.83 26.87
N ASN A 456 -16.46 2.54 26.93
CA ASN A 456 -15.59 1.46 27.44
C ASN A 456 -15.23 0.42 26.39
N THR A 457 -15.85 0.43 25.22
CA THR A 457 -15.63 -0.57 24.19
C THR A 457 -15.49 0.06 22.81
N ALA A 458 -14.70 -0.57 21.97
CA ALA A 458 -14.52 -0.20 20.56
C ALA A 458 -14.53 -1.44 19.67
N ILE A 459 -14.87 -1.27 18.39
CA ILE A 459 -14.64 -2.26 17.33
C ILE A 459 -13.43 -1.85 16.51
N SER A 460 -12.60 -2.80 16.09
CA SER A 460 -11.49 -2.54 15.17
C SER A 460 -11.33 -3.70 14.21
N ALA A 461 -10.93 -3.42 12.99
CA ALA A 461 -10.35 -4.44 12.12
C ALA A 461 -8.92 -4.72 12.60
N VAL A 462 -8.60 -5.99 12.77
CA VAL A 462 -7.29 -6.42 13.27
C VAL A 462 -6.65 -7.44 12.34
N ARG A 463 -5.33 -7.49 12.39
CA ARG A 463 -4.51 -8.54 11.78
C ARG A 463 -3.69 -9.24 12.86
N ASN A 464 -3.74 -10.58 12.88
CA ASN A 464 -2.91 -11.38 13.79
C ASN A 464 -1.50 -11.64 13.21
N SER A 465 -0.65 -12.34 13.97
CA SER A 465 0.72 -12.67 13.56
C SER A 465 0.82 -13.60 12.34
N ALA A 466 -0.26 -14.33 12.02
CA ALA A 466 -0.35 -15.17 10.82
C ALA A 466 -0.79 -14.38 9.56
N GLY A 467 -1.15 -13.10 9.72
CA GLY A 467 -1.71 -12.28 8.64
C GLY A 467 -3.22 -12.43 8.46
N GLU A 468 -3.89 -13.23 9.29
CA GLU A 468 -5.34 -13.35 9.23
C GLU A 468 -6.01 -12.13 9.85
N MET A 469 -7.15 -11.73 9.29
CA MET A 469 -7.91 -10.55 9.68
C MET A 469 -9.26 -10.92 10.29
N SER A 470 -9.72 -10.06 11.20
CA SER A 470 -11.01 -10.18 11.87
C SER A 470 -11.50 -8.80 12.33
N LEU A 471 -12.80 -8.66 12.57
CA LEU A 471 -13.34 -7.62 13.43
C LEU A 471 -13.30 -8.11 14.88
N VAL A 472 -12.74 -7.29 15.78
CA VAL A 472 -12.74 -7.57 17.21
C VAL A 472 -13.34 -6.42 18.00
N LYS A 473 -14.14 -6.75 19.02
CA LYS A 473 -14.57 -5.80 20.03
C LYS A 473 -13.53 -5.76 21.15
N VAL A 474 -13.03 -4.57 21.41
CA VAL A 474 -11.93 -4.33 22.37
C VAL A 474 -12.47 -3.66 23.61
N ASN A 475 -12.18 -4.19 24.78
CA ASN A 475 -12.44 -3.52 26.05
C ASN A 475 -11.35 -2.45 26.28
N LEU A 476 -11.73 -1.19 26.32
CA LEU A 476 -10.81 -0.06 26.47
C LEU A 476 -10.29 0.15 27.91
N THR A 477 -10.72 -0.72 28.86
CA THR A 477 -10.21 -0.70 30.23
C THR A 477 -9.06 -1.68 30.43
N ASN A 478 -9.18 -2.89 29.92
CA ASN A 478 -8.20 -3.97 30.17
C ASN A 478 -7.58 -4.59 28.92
N GLY A 479 -8.00 -4.18 27.71
CA GLY A 479 -7.51 -4.70 26.44
C GLY A 479 -8.05 -6.08 26.05
N ALA A 480 -9.04 -6.61 26.77
CA ALA A 480 -9.66 -7.89 26.42
C ALA A 480 -10.36 -7.79 25.05
N ASN A 481 -10.17 -8.81 24.23
CA ASN A 481 -10.69 -8.87 22.87
C ASN A 481 -11.80 -9.92 22.74
N GLU A 482 -12.91 -9.54 22.12
CA GLU A 482 -13.97 -10.44 21.69
C GLU A 482 -13.96 -10.54 20.17
N ILE A 483 -13.80 -11.76 19.63
CA ILE A 483 -13.83 -12.02 18.18
C ILE A 483 -15.27 -11.87 17.68
N ILE A 484 -15.49 -11.00 16.71
CA ILE A 484 -16.80 -10.74 16.11
C ILE A 484 -16.96 -11.46 14.78
N THR A 485 -15.92 -11.47 13.94
CA THR A 485 -15.88 -12.29 12.71
C THR A 485 -14.77 -13.33 12.81
N PRO A 486 -14.86 -14.49 12.16
CA PRO A 486 -13.78 -15.47 12.20
C PRO A 486 -12.50 -14.89 11.57
N PHE A 487 -11.33 -15.25 12.13
CA PHE A 487 -10.06 -14.96 11.51
C PHE A 487 -9.92 -15.69 10.17
N SER A 488 -9.52 -14.96 9.15
CA SER A 488 -9.27 -15.50 7.81
C SER A 488 -8.30 -14.60 7.04
N LEU A 489 -7.81 -15.05 5.89
CA LEU A 489 -6.99 -14.24 4.99
C LEU A 489 -7.82 -13.25 4.17
N ASN A 490 -9.12 -13.18 4.38
CA ASN A 490 -9.98 -12.17 3.78
C ASN A 490 -9.64 -10.78 4.35
N VAL A 491 -9.58 -9.78 3.47
CA VAL A 491 -9.37 -8.40 3.88
C VAL A 491 -10.66 -7.82 4.45
N ILE A 492 -10.58 -7.26 5.64
CA ILE A 492 -11.69 -6.62 6.35
C ILE A 492 -11.28 -5.19 6.74
N GLY A 493 -12.19 -4.22 6.60
CA GLY A 493 -11.90 -2.85 7.00
C GLY A 493 -13.10 -1.93 6.99
N TYR A 494 -12.86 -0.68 7.37
CA TYR A 494 -13.83 0.41 7.38
C TYR A 494 -15.08 0.12 8.21
N PRO A 495 -14.96 -0.30 9.48
CA PRO A 495 -16.12 -0.54 10.32
C PRO A 495 -16.89 0.75 10.59
N PHE A 496 -18.21 0.66 10.50
CA PHE A 496 -19.17 1.69 10.88
C PHE A 496 -20.22 1.07 11.80
N ILE A 497 -20.61 1.75 12.87
CA ILE A 497 -21.49 1.20 13.91
C ILE A 497 -22.80 1.95 13.91
N LYS A 498 -23.90 1.21 13.98
CA LYS A 498 -25.22 1.74 14.28
C LYS A 498 -26.00 0.75 15.14
N GLY A 499 -26.30 1.12 16.36
CA GLY A 499 -26.89 0.23 17.35
C GLY A 499 -26.01 -1.01 17.57
N ASP A 500 -26.61 -2.19 17.54
CA ASP A 500 -25.91 -3.48 17.71
C ASP A 500 -25.37 -4.06 16.39
N THR A 501 -25.26 -3.27 15.34
CA THR A 501 -24.81 -3.72 14.03
C THR A 501 -23.54 -2.99 13.59
N VAL A 502 -22.54 -3.74 13.17
CA VAL A 502 -21.32 -3.23 12.53
C VAL A 502 -21.41 -3.45 11.03
N TYR A 503 -21.35 -2.38 10.26
CA TYR A 503 -21.24 -2.39 8.80
C TYR A 503 -19.77 -2.29 8.43
N PHE A 504 -19.33 -3.06 7.43
CA PHE A 504 -17.90 -3.10 7.07
C PHE A 504 -17.71 -3.54 5.62
N SER A 505 -16.50 -3.33 5.10
CA SER A 505 -16.10 -3.82 3.79
C SER A 505 -15.29 -5.09 3.92
N ALA A 506 -15.58 -6.07 3.08
CA ALA A 506 -14.82 -7.32 2.97
C ALA A 506 -14.99 -7.93 1.57
N MET A 507 -14.16 -8.92 1.26
CA MET A 507 -14.24 -9.62 -0.02
C MET A 507 -15.26 -10.77 0.02
N ASN A 508 -16.01 -10.94 -1.06
CA ASN A 508 -16.71 -12.17 -1.39
C ASN A 508 -16.75 -12.38 -2.92
N ASN A 509 -16.48 -13.60 -3.37
CA ASN A 509 -16.47 -13.96 -4.80
C ASN A 509 -15.64 -13.00 -5.67
N ASN A 510 -14.38 -12.77 -5.29
CA ASN A 510 -13.43 -11.88 -5.98
C ASN A 510 -13.91 -10.42 -6.16
N THR A 511 -14.78 -9.94 -5.26
CA THR A 511 -15.25 -8.56 -5.26
C THR A 511 -15.38 -8.06 -3.83
N ASP A 512 -14.92 -6.85 -3.57
CA ASP A 512 -15.11 -6.20 -2.27
C ASP A 512 -16.55 -5.68 -2.19
N LYS A 513 -17.23 -6.00 -1.08
CA LYS A 513 -18.65 -5.74 -0.86
C LYS A 513 -18.87 -5.16 0.53
N ILE A 514 -20.08 -4.64 0.75
CA ILE A 514 -20.52 -4.20 2.09
C ILE A 514 -21.23 -5.35 2.79
N PHE A 515 -20.84 -5.54 4.04
CA PHE A 515 -21.38 -6.52 4.96
C PHE A 515 -21.91 -5.85 6.22
N ALA A 516 -22.74 -6.57 6.95
CA ALA A 516 -23.14 -6.25 8.31
C ALA A 516 -22.92 -7.46 9.22
N VAL A 517 -22.55 -7.22 10.48
CA VAL A 517 -22.51 -8.25 11.51
C VAL A 517 -23.22 -7.76 12.75
N SER A 518 -24.06 -8.62 13.33
CA SER A 518 -24.73 -8.35 14.60
C SER A 518 -23.78 -8.59 15.77
N LEU A 519 -23.62 -7.63 16.65
CA LEU A 519 -22.84 -7.80 17.89
C LEU A 519 -23.51 -8.74 18.90
N LEU A 520 -24.83 -8.97 18.80
CA LEU A 520 -25.59 -9.81 19.72
C LEU A 520 -25.42 -11.31 19.43
N ASN A 521 -25.55 -11.69 18.14
CA ASN A 521 -25.59 -13.09 17.74
C ASN A 521 -24.49 -13.48 16.74
N LYS A 522 -23.66 -12.53 16.33
CA LYS A 522 -22.53 -12.68 15.38
C LYS A 522 -22.94 -13.20 13.99
N LYS A 523 -24.22 -13.07 13.62
CA LYS A 523 -24.68 -13.36 12.27
C LYS A 523 -24.14 -12.32 11.29
N ILE A 524 -23.63 -12.81 10.16
CA ILE A 524 -23.01 -11.99 9.11
C ILE A 524 -23.94 -11.96 7.90
N PHE A 525 -24.15 -10.76 7.36
CA PHE A 525 -24.99 -10.53 6.20
C PHE A 525 -24.22 -9.79 5.12
N GLN A 526 -24.33 -10.25 3.87
CA GLN A 526 -23.90 -9.49 2.70
C GLN A 526 -25.03 -8.53 2.29
N LEU A 527 -24.71 -7.23 2.14
CA LEU A 527 -25.71 -6.20 1.85
C LEU A 527 -25.70 -5.75 0.38
N THR A 528 -24.58 -5.90 -0.33
CA THR A 528 -24.43 -5.44 -1.72
C THR A 528 -24.12 -6.59 -2.67
N ASN A 529 -24.58 -6.45 -3.92
CA ASN A 529 -24.30 -7.40 -5.00
C ASN A 529 -23.67 -6.69 -6.22
N ASN A 530 -22.57 -6.02 -5.98
CA ASN A 530 -21.79 -5.27 -6.96
C ASN A 530 -20.78 -6.17 -7.68
N ILE A 531 -20.29 -5.72 -8.84
CA ILE A 531 -19.29 -6.41 -9.65
C ILE A 531 -17.90 -5.77 -9.61
N ASN A 532 -17.80 -4.53 -9.10
CA ASN A 532 -16.54 -3.85 -8.80
C ASN A 532 -16.51 -3.43 -7.33
N GLY A 533 -15.36 -3.02 -6.80
CA GLY A 533 -15.16 -2.79 -5.37
C GLY A 533 -16.05 -1.68 -4.79
N VAL A 534 -16.62 -1.93 -3.60
CA VAL A 534 -17.35 -0.93 -2.79
C VAL A 534 -16.81 -0.90 -1.37
N TYR A 535 -16.76 0.30 -0.76
CA TYR A 535 -16.03 0.55 0.47
C TYR A 535 -16.71 1.60 1.35
N GLN A 536 -16.26 1.67 2.63
CA GLN A 536 -16.53 2.80 3.53
C GLN A 536 -18.03 3.04 3.78
N PRO A 537 -18.75 2.04 4.33
CA PRO A 537 -20.18 2.16 4.58
C PRO A 537 -20.50 3.21 5.65
N SER A 538 -21.63 3.88 5.48
CA SER A 538 -22.30 4.71 6.47
C SER A 538 -23.81 4.51 6.33
N ILE A 539 -24.58 4.67 7.39
CA ILE A 539 -26.04 4.46 7.34
C ILE A 539 -26.77 5.52 8.17
N ASN A 540 -27.88 6.04 7.63
CA ASN A 540 -28.70 7.04 8.32
C ASN A 540 -29.85 6.39 9.12
N ASN A 541 -30.68 7.24 9.78
CA ASN A 541 -31.80 6.77 10.60
C ASN A 541 -32.96 6.20 9.78
N LYS A 542 -33.02 6.47 8.48
CA LYS A 542 -34.01 5.89 7.55
C LYS A 542 -33.57 4.54 6.97
N ASN A 543 -32.47 3.94 7.47
CA ASN A 543 -31.87 2.73 6.93
C ASN A 543 -31.42 2.87 5.46
N GLU A 544 -30.94 4.06 5.06
CA GLU A 544 -30.31 4.25 3.79
C GLU A 544 -28.79 4.04 3.94
N LEU A 545 -28.26 3.05 3.24
CA LEU A 545 -26.84 2.74 3.17
C LEU A 545 -26.17 3.68 2.15
N LEU A 546 -25.11 4.32 2.59
CA LEU A 546 -24.22 5.15 1.79
C LEU A 546 -22.82 4.54 1.79
N PHE A 547 -22.19 4.46 0.64
CA PHE A 547 -20.84 3.89 0.51
C PHE A 547 -20.14 4.44 -0.74
N THR A 548 -18.83 4.21 -0.84
CA THR A 548 -18.07 4.52 -2.06
C THR A 548 -18.06 3.31 -2.99
N ALA A 549 -18.23 3.54 -4.29
CA ALA A 549 -18.09 2.54 -5.34
C ALA A 549 -17.00 2.98 -6.31
N PHE A 550 -16.07 2.08 -6.63
CA PHE A 550 -14.98 2.37 -7.55
C PHE A 550 -15.48 2.39 -9.00
N SER A 551 -15.17 3.47 -9.73
CA SER A 551 -15.51 3.67 -11.14
C SER A 551 -14.31 4.19 -11.96
N ALA A 552 -14.41 4.22 -13.25
CA ALA A 552 -13.38 4.83 -14.11
C ALA A 552 -13.33 6.37 -14.03
N GLU A 553 -14.23 7.01 -13.29
CA GLU A 553 -14.19 8.43 -12.92
C GLU A 553 -13.74 8.67 -11.48
N GLY A 554 -13.23 7.66 -10.79
CA GLY A 554 -12.84 7.68 -9.38
C GLY A 554 -13.85 7.01 -8.46
N SER A 555 -13.68 7.17 -7.16
CA SER A 555 -14.55 6.63 -6.12
C SER A 555 -15.80 7.50 -5.99
N ARG A 556 -16.95 6.98 -6.39
CA ARG A 556 -18.24 7.69 -6.43
C ARG A 556 -19.13 7.24 -5.28
N LEU A 557 -20.00 8.11 -4.81
CA LEU A 557 -20.98 7.78 -3.78
C LEU A 557 -22.19 7.05 -4.36
N VAL A 558 -22.58 5.99 -3.67
CA VAL A 558 -23.81 5.24 -3.93
C VAL A 558 -24.70 5.31 -2.69
N LYS A 559 -25.98 5.58 -2.92
CA LYS A 559 -27.01 5.61 -1.87
C LYS A 559 -28.10 4.61 -2.20
N MET A 560 -28.43 3.73 -1.26
CA MET A 560 -29.49 2.74 -1.43
C MET A 560 -30.26 2.49 -0.14
N ALA A 561 -31.57 2.36 -0.23
CA ALA A 561 -32.41 1.91 0.88
C ALA A 561 -32.15 0.42 1.16
N LEU A 562 -31.95 0.06 2.41
CA LEU A 562 -31.83 -1.33 2.83
C LEU A 562 -33.20 -1.94 3.09
N ALA A 563 -33.72 -2.69 2.10
CA ALA A 563 -34.88 -3.55 2.28
C ALA A 563 -34.47 -4.87 2.97
N SER A 564 -35.42 -5.60 3.51
CA SER A 564 -35.18 -6.92 4.12
C SER A 564 -34.52 -7.92 3.14
N SER A 565 -34.81 -7.81 1.84
CA SER A 565 -34.19 -8.61 0.78
C SER A 565 -32.70 -8.36 0.57
N ASN A 566 -32.15 -7.24 1.08
CA ASN A 566 -30.72 -6.95 1.02
C ASN A 566 -29.92 -7.68 2.10
N TRP A 567 -30.58 -8.19 3.15
CA TRP A 567 -29.92 -8.89 4.27
C TRP A 567 -29.74 -10.37 3.97
N ASN A 568 -28.71 -10.67 3.17
CA ASN A 568 -28.42 -12.03 2.75
C ASN A 568 -27.44 -12.66 3.76
N GLU A 569 -27.97 -13.52 4.66
CA GLU A 569 -27.16 -14.21 5.68
C GLU A 569 -26.16 -15.14 5.00
N ILE A 570 -24.91 -15.04 5.38
CA ILE A 570 -23.82 -15.88 4.88
C ILE A 570 -23.25 -16.75 6.00
N ASN A 571 -22.80 -17.96 5.62
CA ASN A 571 -22.08 -18.81 6.56
C ASN A 571 -20.70 -18.17 6.82
N PRO A 572 -20.26 -17.99 8.09
CA PRO A 572 -18.92 -17.50 8.40
C PRO A 572 -17.77 -18.28 7.73
N LYS A 573 -17.96 -19.57 7.40
CA LYS A 573 -17.00 -20.36 6.64
C LYS A 573 -16.85 -19.93 5.18
N GLU A 574 -17.79 -19.18 4.65
CA GLU A 574 -17.76 -18.59 3.29
C GLU A 574 -16.92 -17.32 3.22
N PHE A 575 -16.46 -16.79 4.37
CA PHE A 575 -15.36 -15.84 4.42
C PHE A 575 -14.07 -16.55 3.98
N THR A 576 -14.02 -16.84 2.69
CA THR A 576 -12.97 -17.66 2.09
C THR A 576 -11.67 -16.87 1.89
N GLN A 577 -10.60 -17.64 1.74
CA GLN A 577 -9.31 -17.09 1.34
C GLN A 577 -9.39 -16.43 -0.06
N PRO A 578 -8.68 -15.32 -0.29
CA PRO A 578 -8.59 -14.70 -1.59
C PRO A 578 -8.05 -15.69 -2.63
N ALA A 579 -8.80 -15.96 -3.69
CA ALA A 579 -8.37 -16.80 -4.79
C ALA A 579 -7.67 -15.98 -5.87
N SER A 580 -6.58 -16.51 -6.44
CA SER A 580 -5.96 -15.91 -7.61
C SER A 580 -6.84 -16.04 -8.85
N LEU A 581 -6.95 -14.99 -9.66
CA LEU A 581 -7.61 -15.02 -10.97
C LEU A 581 -6.86 -15.91 -11.97
N TYR A 582 -5.55 -16.08 -11.80
CA TYR A 582 -4.69 -16.86 -12.69
C TYR A 582 -4.38 -18.22 -12.08
N ASN A 583 -4.19 -19.23 -12.94
CA ASN A 583 -3.86 -20.57 -12.49
C ASN A 583 -2.39 -20.61 -12.03
N LEU A 584 -2.18 -20.82 -10.73
CA LEU A 584 -0.87 -20.91 -10.08
C LEU A 584 -0.47 -22.33 -9.67
N SER A 585 -1.37 -23.31 -9.81
CA SER A 585 -1.24 -24.62 -9.16
C SER A 585 0.06 -25.36 -9.48
N SER A 586 0.50 -25.34 -10.74
CA SER A 586 1.75 -26.01 -11.15
C SER A 586 3.01 -25.33 -10.61
N LEU A 587 2.98 -24.01 -10.45
CA LEU A 587 4.09 -23.22 -9.95
C LEU A 587 4.12 -23.18 -8.41
N GLN A 588 2.96 -23.13 -7.77
CA GLN A 588 2.84 -23.18 -6.31
C GLN A 588 3.27 -24.55 -5.75
N ALA A 589 3.06 -25.65 -6.47
CA ALA A 589 3.51 -26.96 -6.05
C ALA A 589 5.03 -27.06 -5.87
N LYS A 590 5.81 -26.19 -6.55
CA LYS A 590 7.28 -26.11 -6.44
C LYS A 590 7.76 -25.18 -5.34
N GLY A 591 6.96 -24.19 -4.95
CA GLY A 591 7.41 -23.11 -4.07
C GLY A 591 6.48 -22.80 -2.91
N ALA A 592 5.52 -23.64 -2.62
CA ALA A 592 4.41 -23.50 -1.69
C ALA A 592 4.61 -22.47 -0.57
N ASP A 593 3.57 -21.90 -0.07
CA ASP A 593 3.46 -20.89 1.01
C ASP A 593 4.74 -20.79 1.91
N LEU A 594 5.74 -20.05 1.45
CA LEU A 594 7.04 -19.91 2.13
C LEU A 594 6.88 -19.27 3.51
N LEU A 595 5.75 -18.59 3.76
CA LEU A 595 5.47 -17.95 5.04
C LEU A 595 5.15 -18.96 6.15
N LYS A 596 4.73 -20.19 5.77
CA LYS A 596 4.49 -21.31 6.70
C LYS A 596 5.74 -22.15 6.96
N ALA A 597 6.80 -21.93 6.21
CA ALA A 597 8.04 -22.67 6.41
C ALA A 597 8.68 -22.31 7.76
N ALA A 598 9.32 -23.30 8.39
CA ALA A 598 10.08 -23.08 9.61
C ALA A 598 11.19 -22.05 9.38
N ILE A 599 11.27 -21.04 10.23
CA ILE A 599 12.26 -19.97 10.13
C ILE A 599 13.56 -20.44 10.79
N PRO A 600 14.68 -20.58 10.07
CA PRO A 600 15.96 -20.89 10.65
C PRO A 600 16.41 -19.76 11.59
N ASN A 601 16.91 -20.11 12.79
CA ASN A 601 17.28 -19.12 13.81
C ASN A 601 18.82 -19.06 14.02
N SER A 602 19.61 -19.23 12.97
CA SER A 602 21.05 -19.51 13.09
C SER A 602 21.98 -18.30 12.98
N ASP A 603 21.50 -17.13 12.50
CA ASP A 603 22.39 -16.00 12.25
C ASP A 603 22.69 -15.17 13.53
N THR A 604 23.97 -14.87 13.75
CA THR A 604 24.43 -14.08 14.89
C THR A 604 24.20 -12.58 14.66
N ILE A 605 23.57 -11.93 15.62
CA ILE A 605 23.41 -10.47 15.64
C ILE A 605 24.71 -9.83 16.14
N THR A 606 25.19 -8.85 15.40
CA THR A 606 26.37 -8.04 15.75
C THR A 606 26.06 -6.55 15.71
N THR A 607 26.91 -5.73 16.33
CA THR A 607 26.78 -4.27 16.22
C THR A 607 27.23 -3.80 14.84
N TYR A 608 26.40 -2.97 14.18
CA TYR A 608 26.78 -2.31 12.95
C TYR A 608 27.62 -1.05 13.24
N LYS A 609 28.89 -1.04 12.83
CA LYS A 609 29.81 0.08 13.03
C LYS A 609 29.84 0.96 11.79
N LYS A 610 29.17 2.12 11.84
CA LYS A 610 29.08 3.09 10.72
C LYS A 610 30.47 3.51 10.20
N SER A 611 31.45 3.70 11.08
CA SER A 611 32.81 4.11 10.72
C SER A 611 33.56 3.15 9.80
N LEU A 612 33.17 1.86 9.80
CA LEU A 612 33.77 0.85 8.91
C LEU A 612 33.11 0.80 7.52
N HIS A 613 32.07 1.60 7.29
CA HIS A 613 31.25 1.57 6.08
C HIS A 613 30.99 2.99 5.54
N LEU A 614 31.98 3.86 5.62
CA LEU A 614 31.88 5.25 5.16
C LEU A 614 31.85 5.36 3.63
N PHE A 615 32.48 4.42 2.94
CA PHE A 615 32.58 4.40 1.49
C PHE A 615 32.02 3.11 0.93
N ASN A 616 31.25 3.23 -0.15
CA ASN A 616 30.71 2.12 -0.93
C ASN A 616 30.91 2.42 -2.42
N PHE A 617 32.06 2.01 -2.96
CA PHE A 617 32.38 2.20 -4.38
C PHE A 617 31.56 1.22 -5.22
N HIS A 618 30.51 1.70 -5.87
CA HIS A 618 29.61 0.88 -6.69
C HIS A 618 29.50 1.34 -8.14
N SER A 619 29.78 2.62 -8.39
CA SER A 619 29.67 3.23 -9.72
C SER A 619 30.61 4.42 -9.81
N TRP A 620 30.94 4.83 -11.02
CA TRP A 620 31.48 6.14 -11.28
C TRP A 620 30.84 6.70 -12.56
N ARG A 621 30.68 7.99 -12.62
CA ARG A 621 30.22 8.71 -13.80
C ARG A 621 30.98 10.03 -13.89
N PRO A 622 31.32 10.51 -15.12
CA PRO A 622 31.82 11.85 -15.27
C PRO A 622 30.69 12.84 -14.90
N GLU A 623 30.93 13.74 -13.96
CA GLU A 623 30.08 14.91 -13.75
C GLU A 623 30.67 16.03 -14.62
N LEU A 624 29.89 16.53 -15.56
CA LEU A 624 30.14 17.79 -16.22
C LEU A 624 29.51 18.86 -15.31
N ALA A 625 30.35 19.55 -14.54
CA ALA A 625 29.92 20.75 -13.83
C ALA A 625 29.96 21.90 -14.83
N ASP A 626 28.81 22.50 -15.12
CA ASP A 626 28.69 23.75 -15.83
C ASP A 626 29.08 24.93 -14.93
#